data_41a38de99953f40c29aa758b23048863
#
_entry.id   41a38de99953f40c29aa758b23048863
#
_cell.length_a   1.000
_cell.length_b   1.000
_cell.length_c   1.000
_cell.angle_alpha   90.00
_cell.angle_beta   90.00
_cell.angle_gamma   90.00
#
_symmetry.space_group_name_H-M   'P 1'
#
loop_
_entity.id
_entity.type
_entity.pdbx_description
1 polymer ?
#
loop_
_entity_poly.entity_id
_entity_poly.type
_entity_poly.pdbx_seq_one_letter_code
_entity_poly.pdbx_strand_id
1 'polypeptide(L)'
;DKPTLIIVDSHIGYGAPNKQDTSAAHGEPLGAEEIRLTKRNLGWPEDAKFLVPDGVREHFEQGVGAHGREEREAWMAKFDEYKSEYPELADQMLKMQRRELPEGWDKDLKPFPPDAKGMGGREASGKVLNAIAPNVPWLIGGAADLAPSTKTRLTFEGAGDFLAGSYGGRNFHFGVREHAMGSIMNGLSLSKVRPYGAGFFIFSDYGRPAIRLAAIMEIPVIYIFTHDSIGVGEDGPTHQPIEHLAALRAIPHLIVFRPADANEVVEAWRVIMQLHHQPVALILSRQALPTLDRAKYAPADGVAKGAYALADASDGKPEVLLLASGSEVSLCVDAYEQLKSEGIKARVVSMPSWELFEQQSQDYRDSVRPPGITARVSVEQASTFGWARFTGLEGERIGMKTFGASAPLKELQKKFGFTVDGIVAAARRQLRRE
;
A
#
# COMPACT_ATOMS: atom_id res chain seq x y z
N ASP A 1 0.61 -5.80 35.76
CA ASP A 1 0.12 -6.92 34.95
C ASP A 1 -1.28 -6.70 34.34
N LYS A 2 -1.86 -5.51 34.50
CA LYS A 2 -3.18 -5.16 33.95
C LYS A 2 -3.11 -3.83 33.21
N PRO A 3 -3.85 -3.67 32.11
CA PRO A 3 -4.02 -2.37 31.48
C PRO A 3 -4.55 -1.36 32.51
N THR A 4 -3.95 -0.19 32.56
CA THR A 4 -4.33 0.88 33.49
C THR A 4 -4.84 2.09 32.71
N LEU A 5 -6.04 2.56 33.02
CA LEU A 5 -6.60 3.80 32.50
C LEU A 5 -6.47 4.90 33.57
N ILE A 6 -5.77 5.98 33.23
CA ILE A 6 -5.66 7.17 34.05
C ILE A 6 -6.55 8.25 33.46
N ILE A 7 -7.55 8.70 34.19
CA ILE A 7 -8.43 9.81 33.79
C ILE A 7 -7.95 11.05 34.54
N VAL A 8 -7.56 12.06 33.72
CA VAL A 8 -7.07 13.35 34.26
C VAL A 8 -8.09 14.43 33.95
N ASP A 9 -8.57 15.07 34.96
CA ASP A 9 -9.41 16.27 34.86
C ASP A 9 -8.54 17.51 34.92
N SER A 10 -8.57 18.35 33.90
CA SER A 10 -7.63 19.47 33.76
C SER A 10 -8.27 20.68 33.11
N HIS A 11 -7.63 21.84 33.24
CA HIS A 11 -7.98 23.08 32.59
C HIS A 11 -7.06 23.35 31.41
N ILE A 12 -7.61 23.64 30.21
CA ILE A 12 -6.80 24.03 29.07
C ILE A 12 -6.10 25.37 29.34
N GLY A 13 -4.80 25.44 29.05
CA GLY A 13 -4.02 26.66 29.28
C GLY A 13 -3.88 27.03 30.76
N TYR A 14 -3.88 26.05 31.66
CA TYR A 14 -3.76 26.26 33.10
C TYR A 14 -2.65 27.25 33.45
N GLY A 15 -2.98 28.24 34.28
CA GLY A 15 -2.08 29.30 34.73
C GLY A 15 -1.98 30.50 33.78
N ALA A 16 -2.54 30.45 32.57
CA ALA A 16 -2.59 31.57 31.66
C ALA A 16 -3.73 32.53 32.05
N PRO A 17 -3.44 33.74 32.59
CA PRO A 17 -4.46 34.57 33.27
C PRO A 17 -5.54 35.07 32.29
N ASN A 18 -5.24 35.23 30.99
CA ASN A 18 -6.19 35.74 29.99
C ASN A 18 -6.69 34.69 29.05
N LYS A 19 -6.07 33.48 28.98
CA LYS A 19 -6.40 32.46 27.98
C LYS A 19 -6.79 31.10 28.58
N GLN A 20 -6.63 30.88 29.89
CA GLN A 20 -7.09 29.65 30.55
C GLN A 20 -8.58 29.42 30.25
N ASP A 21 -8.99 28.18 29.98
CA ASP A 21 -10.36 27.75 29.74
C ASP A 21 -11.04 28.42 28.50
N THR A 22 -10.24 28.99 27.59
CA THR A 22 -10.73 29.60 26.36
C THR A 22 -10.27 28.86 25.13
N SER A 23 -10.99 29.04 24.03
CA SER A 23 -10.61 28.50 22.71
C SER A 23 -9.24 29.01 22.23
N ALA A 24 -8.81 30.20 22.67
CA ALA A 24 -7.51 30.78 22.34
C ALA A 24 -6.30 29.98 22.90
N ALA A 25 -6.51 29.09 23.87
CA ALA A 25 -5.48 28.18 24.36
C ALA A 25 -5.46 26.83 23.62
N HIS A 26 -6.43 26.55 22.72
CA HIS A 26 -6.56 25.24 22.09
C HIS A 26 -5.57 25.01 20.94
N GLY A 27 -5.44 25.92 20.02
CA GLY A 27 -4.66 25.69 18.80
C GLY A 27 -3.76 26.85 18.41
N GLU A 28 -3.69 27.91 19.19
CA GLU A 28 -2.88 29.08 18.94
C GLU A 28 -1.75 29.23 19.95
N PRO A 29 -0.59 29.80 19.58
CA PRO A 29 0.45 30.18 20.51
C PRO A 29 -0.12 31.14 21.57
N LEU A 30 0.21 30.96 22.82
CA LEU A 30 -0.19 31.89 23.88
C LEU A 30 0.28 33.32 23.63
N GLY A 31 1.43 33.47 22.96
CA GLY A 31 2.12 34.75 22.76
C GLY A 31 3.10 35.08 23.89
N ALA A 32 4.09 35.91 23.57
CA ALA A 32 5.21 36.15 24.49
C ALA A 32 4.78 36.76 25.84
N GLU A 33 3.85 37.71 25.82
CA GLU A 33 3.37 38.35 27.04
C GLU A 33 2.53 37.40 27.91
N GLU A 34 1.62 36.63 27.30
CA GLU A 34 0.82 35.65 28.05
C GLU A 34 1.70 34.55 28.64
N ILE A 35 2.75 34.11 27.94
CA ILE A 35 3.74 33.16 28.45
C ILE A 35 4.46 33.75 29.65
N ARG A 36 4.84 35.03 29.60
CA ARG A 36 5.50 35.73 30.71
C ARG A 36 4.58 35.81 31.95
N LEU A 37 3.32 36.19 31.73
CA LEU A 37 2.31 36.25 32.79
C LEU A 37 2.00 34.85 33.35
N THR A 38 1.93 33.84 32.53
CA THR A 38 1.72 32.44 32.96
C THR A 38 2.88 31.97 33.83
N LYS A 39 4.13 32.25 33.43
CA LYS A 39 5.31 31.92 34.23
C LYS A 39 5.27 32.61 35.59
N ARG A 40 4.93 33.90 35.64
CA ARG A 40 4.76 34.63 36.91
C ARG A 40 3.69 33.98 37.76
N ASN A 41 2.52 33.66 37.21
CA ASN A 41 1.42 33.05 37.91
C ASN A 41 1.77 31.66 38.49
N LEU A 42 2.62 30.93 37.83
CA LEU A 42 3.12 29.62 38.23
C LEU A 42 4.39 29.70 39.12
N GLY A 43 4.87 30.91 39.48
CA GLY A 43 6.10 31.09 40.27
C GLY A 43 7.39 30.74 39.49
N TRP A 44 7.36 30.77 38.16
CA TRP A 44 8.50 30.48 37.30
C TRP A 44 9.21 31.78 36.86
N PRO A 45 10.54 31.79 36.65
CA PRO A 45 11.23 32.97 36.16
C PRO A 45 10.69 33.43 34.81
N GLU A 46 10.20 34.68 34.75
CA GLU A 46 9.42 35.22 33.63
C GLU A 46 10.20 35.21 32.31
N ASP A 47 11.49 35.60 32.38
CA ASP A 47 12.35 35.78 31.20
C ASP A 47 13.16 34.52 30.83
N ALA A 48 13.09 33.47 31.66
CA ALA A 48 13.83 32.23 31.40
C ALA A 48 13.26 31.49 30.17
N LYS A 49 14.15 31.07 29.27
CA LYS A 49 13.81 30.23 28.12
C LYS A 49 14.50 28.87 28.26
N PHE A 50 13.73 27.80 28.11
CA PHE A 50 14.24 26.42 28.20
C PHE A 50 14.99 26.13 29.50
N LEU A 51 14.58 26.76 30.59
CA LEU A 51 15.19 26.58 31.91
C LEU A 51 14.94 25.16 32.41
N VAL A 52 16.00 24.47 32.77
CA VAL A 52 15.98 23.25 33.55
C VAL A 52 16.67 23.60 34.89
N PRO A 53 15.95 23.64 35.99
CA PRO A 53 16.55 23.94 37.33
C PRO A 53 17.65 22.95 37.71
N ASP A 54 18.59 23.42 38.51
CA ASP A 54 19.66 22.55 39.02
C ASP A 54 19.08 21.39 39.82
N GLY A 55 19.68 20.21 39.69
CA GLY A 55 19.24 18.98 40.34
C GLY A 55 18.11 18.22 39.62
N VAL A 56 17.41 18.84 38.66
CA VAL A 56 16.30 18.16 37.96
C VAL A 56 16.82 16.99 37.10
N ARG A 57 17.89 17.19 36.35
CA ARG A 57 18.48 16.13 35.56
C ARG A 57 18.96 14.96 36.41
N GLU A 58 19.67 15.26 37.43
CA GLU A 58 20.21 14.30 38.41
C GLU A 58 19.07 13.51 39.09
N HIS A 59 17.99 14.20 39.46
CA HIS A 59 16.80 13.55 40.02
C HIS A 59 16.17 12.54 39.05
N PHE A 60 15.98 12.92 37.79
CA PHE A 60 15.44 12.01 36.78
C PHE A 60 16.42 10.87 36.46
N GLU A 61 17.72 11.13 36.44
CA GLU A 61 18.72 10.11 36.18
C GLU A 61 18.82 9.08 37.32
N GLN A 62 18.75 9.53 38.56
CA GLN A 62 18.77 8.67 39.75
C GLN A 62 17.44 7.94 39.96
N GLY A 63 16.31 8.53 39.57
CA GLY A 63 14.99 7.92 39.65
C GLY A 63 14.69 7.03 38.45
N VAL A 64 13.97 7.58 37.48
CA VAL A 64 13.46 6.85 36.31
C VAL A 64 14.61 6.27 35.47
N GLY A 65 15.71 7.00 35.34
CA GLY A 65 16.88 6.57 34.56
C GLY A 65 17.57 5.36 35.18
N ALA A 66 17.80 5.38 36.50
CA ALA A 66 18.42 4.25 37.23
C ALA A 66 17.52 3.01 37.14
N HIS A 67 16.24 3.16 37.47
CA HIS A 67 15.26 2.08 37.40
C HIS A 67 15.17 1.49 35.98
N GLY A 68 15.12 2.34 34.96
CA GLY A 68 15.09 1.87 33.56
C GLY A 68 16.36 1.11 33.14
N ARG A 69 17.53 1.46 33.68
CA ARG A 69 18.78 0.69 33.45
C ARG A 69 18.71 -0.69 34.12
N GLU A 70 18.29 -0.76 35.37
CA GLU A 70 18.15 -2.01 36.13
C GLU A 70 17.19 -2.99 35.44
N GLU A 71 16.01 -2.51 35.03
CA GLU A 71 15.02 -3.32 34.32
C GLU A 71 15.55 -3.79 32.97
N ARG A 72 16.28 -2.93 32.24
CA ARG A 72 16.91 -3.31 30.98
C ARG A 72 17.98 -4.39 31.18
N GLU A 73 18.84 -4.25 32.16
CA GLU A 73 19.89 -5.22 32.46
C GLU A 73 19.29 -6.57 32.88
N ALA A 74 18.26 -6.58 33.72
CA ALA A 74 17.52 -7.77 34.09
C ALA A 74 16.85 -8.44 32.90
N TRP A 75 16.27 -7.64 31.99
CA TRP A 75 15.66 -8.16 30.75
C TRP A 75 16.73 -8.75 29.82
N MET A 76 17.86 -8.08 29.66
CA MET A 76 18.96 -8.57 28.80
C MET A 76 19.51 -9.90 29.30
N ALA A 77 19.69 -10.05 30.62
CA ALA A 77 20.12 -11.32 31.19
C ALA A 77 19.13 -12.47 30.88
N LYS A 78 17.83 -12.23 31.05
CA LYS A 78 16.78 -13.20 30.67
C LYS A 78 16.78 -13.51 29.18
N PHE A 79 17.02 -12.51 28.33
CA PHE A 79 17.09 -12.72 26.89
C PHE A 79 18.32 -13.53 26.49
N ASP A 80 19.48 -13.36 27.15
CA ASP A 80 20.67 -14.17 26.90
C ASP A 80 20.46 -15.63 27.32
N GLU A 81 19.76 -15.89 28.42
CA GLU A 81 19.32 -17.24 28.80
C GLU A 81 18.39 -17.83 27.75
N TYR A 82 17.37 -17.07 27.33
CA TYR A 82 16.42 -17.49 26.29
C TYR A 82 17.12 -17.79 24.95
N LYS A 83 18.09 -16.96 24.57
CA LYS A 83 18.90 -17.18 23.36
C LYS A 83 19.73 -18.45 23.41
N SER A 84 20.20 -18.83 24.60
CA SER A 84 20.96 -20.08 24.81
C SER A 84 20.04 -21.30 24.73
N GLU A 85 18.82 -21.21 25.25
CA GLU A 85 17.84 -22.30 25.28
C GLU A 85 17.08 -22.44 23.96
N TYR A 86 16.74 -21.30 23.31
CA TYR A 86 15.92 -21.24 22.08
C TYR A 86 16.59 -20.39 21.00
N PRO A 87 17.77 -20.78 20.47
CA PRO A 87 18.56 -19.93 19.56
C PRO A 87 17.83 -19.54 18.29
N GLU A 88 17.03 -20.43 17.71
CA GLU A 88 16.27 -20.16 16.48
C GLU A 88 15.14 -19.15 16.71
N LEU A 89 14.41 -19.27 17.82
CA LEU A 89 13.33 -18.31 18.16
C LEU A 89 13.90 -16.95 18.53
N ALA A 90 15.03 -16.90 19.21
CA ALA A 90 15.72 -15.65 19.53
C ALA A 90 16.23 -14.96 18.26
N ASP A 91 16.76 -15.69 17.28
CA ASP A 91 17.17 -15.14 15.97
C ASP A 91 15.96 -14.58 15.20
N GLN A 92 14.84 -15.31 15.17
CA GLN A 92 13.60 -14.83 14.58
C GLN A 92 13.12 -13.54 15.24
N MET A 93 13.13 -13.47 16.58
CA MET A 93 12.75 -12.26 17.32
C MET A 93 13.66 -11.07 16.99
N LEU A 94 14.96 -11.27 16.90
CA LEU A 94 15.93 -10.23 16.54
C LEU A 94 15.75 -9.76 15.09
N LYS A 95 15.52 -10.66 14.13
CA LYS A 95 15.20 -10.32 12.75
C LYS A 95 13.91 -9.52 12.66
N MET A 96 12.86 -9.96 13.35
CA MET A 96 11.59 -9.24 13.44
C MET A 96 11.78 -7.81 13.97
N GLN A 97 12.57 -7.63 15.06
CA GLN A 97 12.85 -6.32 15.64
C GLN A 97 13.59 -5.39 14.68
N ARG A 98 14.48 -5.92 13.84
CA ARG A 98 15.20 -5.18 12.80
C ARG A 98 14.43 -5.07 11.47
N ARG A 99 13.24 -5.68 11.39
CA ARG A 99 12.42 -5.80 10.16
C ARG A 99 13.16 -6.52 9.03
N GLU A 100 14.09 -7.37 9.35
CA GLU A 100 14.80 -8.24 8.40
C GLU A 100 13.93 -9.44 8.03
N LEU A 101 14.08 -9.93 6.81
CA LEU A 101 13.43 -11.15 6.36
C LEU A 101 14.32 -12.38 6.64
N PRO A 102 13.74 -13.54 6.94
CA PRO A 102 14.51 -14.78 7.03
C PRO A 102 15.19 -15.11 5.71
N GLU A 103 16.34 -15.77 5.75
CA GLU A 103 16.96 -16.32 4.56
C GLU A 103 16.01 -17.30 3.86
N GLY A 104 15.90 -17.20 2.54
CA GLY A 104 15.00 -18.04 1.75
C GLY A 104 13.50 -17.80 2.00
N TRP A 105 13.13 -16.65 2.51
CA TRP A 105 11.73 -16.30 2.75
C TRP A 105 10.83 -16.43 1.50
N ASP A 106 11.42 -16.28 0.32
CA ASP A 106 10.75 -16.32 -0.99
C ASP A 106 11.02 -17.61 -1.80
N LYS A 107 11.64 -18.61 -1.20
CA LYS A 107 12.05 -19.88 -1.86
C LYS A 107 10.89 -20.64 -2.51
N ASP A 108 9.69 -20.50 -1.98
CA ASP A 108 8.48 -21.17 -2.48
C ASP A 108 7.68 -20.33 -3.49
N LEU A 109 8.14 -19.11 -3.80
CA LEU A 109 7.57 -18.29 -4.85
C LEU A 109 7.97 -18.83 -6.22
N LYS A 110 6.98 -19.24 -7.00
CA LYS A 110 7.16 -19.74 -8.36
C LYS A 110 6.38 -18.86 -9.34
N PRO A 111 6.92 -18.61 -10.53
CA PRO A 111 6.16 -17.96 -11.58
C PRO A 111 4.97 -18.83 -12.00
N PHE A 112 3.89 -18.19 -12.39
CA PHE A 112 2.74 -18.86 -12.97
C PHE A 112 2.97 -19.08 -14.47
N PRO A 113 2.63 -20.27 -15.00
CA PRO A 113 2.73 -20.52 -16.45
C PRO A 113 1.76 -19.63 -17.24
N PRO A 114 2.04 -19.37 -18.51
CA PRO A 114 1.10 -18.67 -19.39
C PRO A 114 -0.26 -19.38 -19.43
N ASP A 115 -1.34 -18.60 -19.27
CA ASP A 115 -2.70 -19.11 -19.31
C ASP A 115 -3.66 -18.04 -19.83
N ALA A 116 -4.27 -18.27 -20.97
CA ALA A 116 -5.23 -17.34 -21.57
C ALA A 116 -6.52 -17.19 -20.74
N LYS A 117 -6.93 -18.20 -19.97
CA LYS A 117 -8.05 -18.11 -19.03
C LYS A 117 -7.64 -17.36 -17.76
N GLY A 118 -6.39 -17.56 -17.34
CA GLY A 118 -5.77 -16.91 -16.22
C GLY A 118 -6.47 -17.13 -14.89
N MET A 119 -6.23 -16.22 -13.97
CA MET A 119 -6.86 -16.23 -12.63
C MET A 119 -7.07 -14.81 -12.10
N GLY A 120 -7.95 -14.66 -11.12
CA GLY A 120 -8.13 -13.38 -10.43
C GLY A 120 -6.88 -12.95 -9.67
N GLY A 121 -6.57 -11.65 -9.69
CA GLY A 121 -5.44 -11.12 -8.93
C GLY A 121 -5.49 -11.50 -7.46
N ARG A 122 -6.70 -11.52 -6.86
CA ARG A 122 -6.92 -12.00 -5.49
C ARG A 122 -6.54 -13.47 -5.28
N GLU A 123 -6.77 -14.32 -6.27
CA GLU A 123 -6.43 -15.75 -6.19
C GLU A 123 -4.92 -15.97 -6.31
N ALA A 124 -4.28 -15.25 -7.23
CA ALA A 124 -2.82 -15.24 -7.36
C ALA A 124 -2.18 -14.77 -6.05
N SER A 125 -2.66 -13.65 -5.48
CA SER A 125 -2.16 -13.10 -4.22
C SER A 125 -2.37 -14.07 -3.05
N GLY A 126 -3.50 -14.76 -2.96
CA GLY A 126 -3.74 -15.77 -1.93
C GLY A 126 -2.75 -16.93 -1.99
N LYS A 127 -2.41 -17.40 -3.19
CA LYS A 127 -1.38 -18.43 -3.38
C LYS A 127 0.00 -17.92 -2.97
N VAL A 128 0.38 -16.71 -3.38
CA VAL A 128 1.65 -16.07 -3.04
C VAL A 128 1.76 -15.84 -1.52
N LEU A 129 0.72 -15.32 -0.88
CA LEU A 129 0.67 -15.10 0.56
C LEU A 129 0.88 -16.41 1.33
N ASN A 130 0.25 -17.51 0.90
CA ASN A 130 0.41 -18.82 1.51
C ASN A 130 1.76 -19.49 1.18
N ALA A 131 2.48 -19.06 0.17
CA ALA A 131 3.85 -19.49 -0.10
C ALA A 131 4.87 -18.72 0.77
N ILE A 132 4.64 -17.42 1.04
CA ILE A 132 5.53 -16.59 1.86
C ILE A 132 5.34 -16.87 3.37
N ALA A 133 4.09 -16.94 3.83
CA ALA A 133 3.78 -16.91 5.25
C ALA A 133 4.41 -18.06 6.08
N PRO A 134 4.57 -19.29 5.59
CA PRO A 134 5.30 -20.34 6.34
C PRO A 134 6.75 -19.95 6.63
N ASN A 135 7.39 -19.22 5.73
CA ASN A 135 8.79 -18.81 5.82
C ASN A 135 9.00 -17.51 6.60
N VAL A 136 7.92 -16.76 6.91
CA VAL A 136 7.96 -15.50 7.68
C VAL A 136 7.01 -15.60 8.86
N PRO A 137 7.44 -16.14 10.02
CA PRO A 137 6.56 -16.43 11.16
C PRO A 137 5.77 -15.22 11.69
N TRP A 138 6.30 -14.01 11.57
CA TRP A 138 5.65 -12.77 12.00
C TRP A 138 4.80 -12.08 10.94
N LEU A 139 4.57 -12.70 9.77
CA LEU A 139 3.57 -12.27 8.80
C LEU A 139 2.21 -12.82 9.22
N ILE A 140 1.36 -11.95 9.76
CA ILE A 140 0.05 -12.31 10.32
C ILE A 140 -1.02 -11.33 9.84
N GLY A 141 -2.27 -11.74 9.81
CA GLY A 141 -3.33 -10.82 9.41
C GLY A 141 -4.67 -11.50 9.15
N GLY A 142 -5.53 -10.83 8.40
CA GLY A 142 -6.87 -11.32 8.12
C GLY A 142 -7.68 -10.35 7.28
N ALA A 143 -9.00 -10.34 7.46
CA ALA A 143 -9.89 -9.50 6.69
C ALA A 143 -11.02 -8.91 7.55
N ALA A 144 -11.62 -7.83 7.04
CA ALA A 144 -12.84 -7.25 7.58
C ALA A 144 -14.08 -8.08 7.15
N ASP A 145 -14.18 -9.30 7.69
CA ASP A 145 -15.22 -10.30 7.41
C ASP A 145 -15.32 -10.78 5.95
N LEU A 146 -14.25 -10.63 5.17
CA LEU A 146 -14.23 -10.91 3.73
C LEU A 146 -13.15 -11.92 3.31
N ALA A 147 -12.51 -12.64 4.24
CA ALA A 147 -11.39 -13.55 3.94
C ALA A 147 -11.67 -14.59 2.83
N PRO A 148 -12.85 -15.22 2.73
CA PRO A 148 -13.16 -16.14 1.64
C PRO A 148 -13.18 -15.45 0.27
N SER A 149 -13.67 -14.21 0.20
CA SER A 149 -13.76 -13.43 -1.03
C SER A 149 -12.44 -12.78 -1.41
N THR A 150 -11.65 -12.30 -0.44
CA THR A 150 -10.35 -11.67 -0.67
C THR A 150 -9.21 -12.68 -0.85
N LYS A 151 -9.47 -13.99 -0.54
CA LYS A 151 -8.48 -15.08 -0.61
C LYS A 151 -7.27 -14.88 0.30
N THR A 152 -7.46 -14.24 1.45
CA THR A 152 -6.37 -13.82 2.35
C THR A 152 -6.21 -14.70 3.59
N ARG A 153 -6.96 -15.81 3.68
CA ARG A 153 -6.77 -16.78 4.76
C ARG A 153 -5.47 -17.55 4.57
N LEU A 154 -4.68 -17.66 5.64
CA LEU A 154 -3.56 -18.57 5.72
C LEU A 154 -4.09 -19.99 5.97
N THR A 155 -3.71 -20.93 5.10
CA THR A 155 -4.27 -22.30 5.08
C THR A 155 -3.24 -23.41 5.31
N PHE A 156 -1.96 -23.05 5.47
CA PHE A 156 -0.92 -24.02 5.79
C PHE A 156 -1.07 -24.58 7.21
N GLU A 157 -0.50 -25.74 7.46
CA GLU A 157 -0.52 -26.41 8.76
C GLU A 157 0.07 -25.52 9.86
N GLY A 158 -0.64 -25.34 10.97
CA GLY A 158 -0.23 -24.47 12.07
C GLY A 158 -0.59 -22.98 11.91
N ALA A 159 -1.19 -22.57 10.79
CA ALA A 159 -1.62 -21.16 10.63
C ALA A 159 -2.66 -20.73 11.68
N GLY A 160 -3.64 -21.58 11.96
CA GLY A 160 -4.65 -21.39 13.00
C GLY A 160 -5.42 -20.08 12.96
N ASP A 161 -6.43 -19.95 13.81
CA ASP A 161 -7.16 -18.69 14.02
C ASP A 161 -6.76 -18.07 15.37
N PHE A 162 -6.54 -16.76 15.38
CA PHE A 162 -6.29 -16.00 16.60
C PHE A 162 -7.61 -15.77 17.32
N LEU A 163 -7.80 -16.49 18.41
CA LEU A 163 -9.06 -16.50 19.18
C LEU A 163 -8.79 -16.28 20.67
N ALA A 164 -9.82 -15.89 21.42
CA ALA A 164 -9.73 -15.81 22.87
C ALA A 164 -9.34 -17.16 23.48
N GLY A 165 -8.25 -17.19 24.25
CA GLY A 165 -7.67 -18.41 24.83
C GLY A 165 -6.83 -19.25 23.86
N SER A 166 -6.69 -18.85 22.57
CA SER A 166 -5.86 -19.50 21.56
C SER A 166 -5.13 -18.45 20.74
N TYR A 167 -4.10 -17.84 21.33
CA TYR A 167 -3.39 -16.68 20.77
C TYR A 167 -2.24 -17.06 19.82
N GLY A 168 -2.04 -18.35 19.53
CA GLY A 168 -1.00 -18.83 18.59
C GLY A 168 -1.41 -18.73 17.12
N GLY A 169 -2.68 -18.48 16.82
CA GLY A 169 -3.18 -18.40 15.46
C GLY A 169 -2.73 -17.15 14.71
N ARG A 170 -2.58 -17.27 13.42
CA ARG A 170 -2.07 -16.21 12.52
C ARG A 170 -3.17 -15.55 11.67
N ASN A 171 -4.38 -16.12 11.68
CA ASN A 171 -5.55 -15.54 11.01
C ASN A 171 -6.37 -14.72 12.00
N PHE A 172 -6.52 -13.43 11.72
CA PHE A 172 -7.31 -12.49 12.50
C PHE A 172 -8.70 -12.30 11.88
N HIS A 173 -9.70 -12.20 12.72
CA HIS A 173 -11.09 -11.93 12.33
C HIS A 173 -11.47 -10.52 12.79
N PHE A 174 -11.23 -9.51 11.96
CA PHE A 174 -11.44 -8.11 12.32
C PHE A 174 -12.93 -7.72 12.35
N GLY A 175 -13.80 -8.49 11.69
CA GLY A 175 -15.20 -8.13 11.47
C GLY A 175 -15.34 -6.95 10.50
N VAL A 176 -16.57 -6.46 10.29
CA VAL A 176 -16.86 -5.32 9.42
C VAL A 176 -16.42 -4.01 10.13
N ARG A 177 -15.11 -3.77 10.20
CA ARG A 177 -14.47 -2.67 10.96
C ARG A 177 -13.17 -2.24 10.32
N GLU A 178 -13.21 -1.66 9.12
CA GLU A 178 -12.02 -1.32 8.32
C GLU A 178 -11.10 -0.34 9.06
N HIS A 179 -11.67 0.67 9.72
CA HIS A 179 -10.88 1.62 10.50
C HIS A 179 -10.17 0.94 11.68
N ALA A 180 -10.88 0.12 12.45
CA ALA A 180 -10.30 -0.62 13.58
C ALA A 180 -9.27 -1.64 13.09
N MET A 181 -9.53 -2.37 11.99
CA MET A 181 -8.57 -3.26 11.36
C MET A 181 -7.27 -2.50 11.04
N GLY A 182 -7.36 -1.38 10.35
CA GLY A 182 -6.20 -0.56 10.01
C GLY A 182 -5.44 -0.07 11.24
N SER A 183 -6.16 0.35 12.29
CA SER A 183 -5.55 0.82 13.54
C SER A 183 -4.86 -0.30 14.31
N ILE A 184 -5.46 -1.50 14.37
CA ILE A 184 -4.85 -2.70 14.96
C ILE A 184 -3.57 -3.07 14.20
N MET A 185 -3.61 -3.06 12.86
CA MET A 185 -2.43 -3.33 12.05
C MET A 185 -1.31 -2.31 12.28
N ASN A 186 -1.65 -1.02 12.46
CA ASN A 186 -0.67 -0.01 12.82
C ASN A 186 0.01 -0.34 14.16
N GLY A 187 -0.76 -0.74 15.17
CA GLY A 187 -0.24 -1.19 16.47
C GLY A 187 0.66 -2.42 16.36
N LEU A 188 0.25 -3.42 15.58
CA LEU A 188 1.06 -4.61 15.31
C LEU A 188 2.37 -4.25 14.61
N SER A 189 2.33 -3.37 13.62
CA SER A 189 3.54 -2.93 12.92
C SER A 189 4.48 -2.10 13.80
N LEU A 190 3.97 -1.29 14.72
CA LEU A 190 4.77 -0.59 15.74
C LEU A 190 5.47 -1.59 16.67
N SER A 191 4.84 -2.72 16.96
CA SER A 191 5.42 -3.85 17.71
C SER A 191 6.33 -4.75 16.84
N LYS A 192 6.68 -4.31 15.62
CA LYS A 192 7.57 -4.98 14.66
C LYS A 192 6.99 -6.25 14.00
N VAL A 193 5.77 -6.62 14.27
CA VAL A 193 5.06 -7.65 13.50
C VAL A 193 4.80 -7.13 12.08
N ARG A 194 4.76 -8.01 11.08
CA ARG A 194 4.40 -7.69 9.70
C ARG A 194 2.91 -7.97 9.47
N PRO A 195 2.03 -6.99 9.66
CA PRO A 195 0.60 -7.22 9.53
C PRO A 195 0.12 -7.06 8.10
N TYR A 196 -0.91 -7.84 7.73
CA TYR A 196 -1.73 -7.58 6.57
C TYR A 196 -3.22 -7.55 6.95
N GLY A 197 -4.00 -6.75 6.22
CA GLY A 197 -5.44 -6.69 6.38
C GLY A 197 -6.14 -6.50 5.05
N ALA A 198 -7.29 -7.16 4.88
CA ALA A 198 -7.95 -7.24 3.60
C ALA A 198 -9.43 -6.82 3.64
N GLY A 199 -9.89 -6.27 2.53
CA GLY A 199 -11.27 -5.89 2.30
C GLY A 199 -11.55 -5.70 0.81
N PHE A 200 -12.78 -5.31 0.47
CA PHE A 200 -13.06 -4.83 -0.88
C PHE A 200 -12.53 -3.40 -1.03
N PHE A 201 -12.09 -3.09 -2.23
CA PHE A 201 -11.40 -1.82 -2.48
C PHE A 201 -12.30 -0.60 -2.21
N ILE A 202 -13.60 -0.69 -2.51
CA ILE A 202 -14.57 0.37 -2.20
C ILE A 202 -14.57 0.74 -0.71
N PHE A 203 -14.35 -0.24 0.18
CA PHE A 203 -14.36 -0.02 1.63
C PHE A 203 -13.05 0.55 2.18
N SER A 204 -12.04 0.80 1.32
CA SER A 204 -10.87 1.58 1.71
C SER A 204 -11.22 2.97 2.24
N ASP A 205 -12.38 3.52 1.85
CA ASP A 205 -12.89 4.80 2.36
C ASP A 205 -13.07 4.76 3.88
N TYR A 206 -13.55 3.63 4.43
CA TYR A 206 -13.72 3.46 5.88
C TYR A 206 -12.39 3.24 6.61
N GLY A 207 -11.38 2.70 5.92
CA GLY A 207 -10.03 2.51 6.48
C GLY A 207 -9.07 3.69 6.26
N ARG A 208 -9.46 4.68 5.46
CA ARG A 208 -8.58 5.75 4.98
C ARG A 208 -7.80 6.50 6.06
N PRO A 209 -8.38 6.89 7.22
CA PRO A 209 -7.61 7.59 8.26
C PRO A 209 -6.49 6.71 8.83
N ALA A 210 -6.72 5.42 9.04
CA ALA A 210 -5.71 4.48 9.53
C ALA A 210 -4.60 4.24 8.49
N ILE A 211 -4.94 4.14 7.19
CA ILE A 211 -3.97 4.05 6.08
C ILE A 211 -3.08 5.29 6.05
N ARG A 212 -3.68 6.48 6.16
CA ARG A 212 -2.94 7.74 6.19
C ARG A 212 -2.01 7.83 7.40
N LEU A 213 -2.43 7.36 8.58
CA LEU A 213 -1.59 7.30 9.77
C LEU A 213 -0.41 6.35 9.59
N ALA A 214 -0.62 5.18 8.97
CA ALA A 214 0.49 4.27 8.65
C ALA A 214 1.56 4.95 7.79
N ALA A 215 1.13 5.77 6.82
CA ALA A 215 2.04 6.53 5.96
C ALA A 215 2.80 7.62 6.73
N ILE A 216 2.13 8.36 7.64
CA ILE A 216 2.76 9.37 8.51
C ILE A 216 3.76 8.73 9.47
N MET A 217 3.44 7.55 10.01
CA MET A 217 4.30 6.81 10.95
C MET A 217 5.42 6.04 10.26
N GLU A 218 5.44 6.01 8.93
CA GLU A 218 6.42 5.26 8.11
C GLU A 218 6.52 3.79 8.55
N ILE A 219 5.38 3.11 8.67
CA ILE A 219 5.30 1.72 9.09
C ILE A 219 4.82 0.80 7.96
N PRO A 220 5.43 -0.38 7.79
CA PRO A 220 5.20 -1.25 6.64
C PRO A 220 3.96 -2.15 6.81
N VAL A 221 2.79 -1.55 6.89
CA VAL A 221 1.49 -2.26 6.90
C VAL A 221 1.09 -2.65 5.48
N ILE A 222 0.51 -3.83 5.31
CA ILE A 222 0.06 -4.35 4.01
C ILE A 222 -1.47 -4.32 3.97
N TYR A 223 -2.05 -3.42 3.16
CA TYR A 223 -3.47 -3.36 2.88
C TYR A 223 -3.74 -4.11 1.57
N ILE A 224 -4.54 -5.18 1.61
CA ILE A 224 -4.90 -6.00 0.46
C ILE A 224 -6.34 -5.69 0.09
N PHE A 225 -6.53 -4.99 -1.03
CA PHE A 225 -7.84 -4.62 -1.52
C PHE A 225 -8.17 -5.40 -2.79
N THR A 226 -9.31 -6.05 -2.81
CA THR A 226 -9.81 -6.79 -3.97
C THR A 226 -11.05 -6.12 -4.55
N HIS A 227 -11.55 -6.61 -5.70
CA HIS A 227 -12.70 -5.99 -6.36
C HIS A 227 -12.37 -4.56 -6.81
N ASP A 228 -11.33 -4.47 -7.65
CA ASP A 228 -10.55 -3.28 -7.96
C ASP A 228 -11.23 -2.25 -8.87
N SER A 229 -12.32 -2.62 -9.59
CA SER A 229 -12.84 -1.82 -10.70
C SER A 229 -14.29 -2.18 -11.03
N ILE A 230 -14.81 -1.67 -12.14
CA ILE A 230 -16.10 -2.10 -12.72
C ILE A 230 -16.13 -3.61 -13.04
N GLY A 231 -14.96 -4.29 -12.99
CA GLY A 231 -14.83 -5.75 -13.06
C GLY A 231 -15.55 -6.52 -11.96
N VAL A 232 -16.05 -5.83 -10.92
CA VAL A 232 -16.99 -6.38 -9.94
C VAL A 232 -18.30 -6.87 -10.60
N GLY A 233 -18.76 -6.18 -11.65
CA GLY A 233 -19.89 -6.65 -12.43
C GLY A 233 -21.24 -6.28 -11.85
N GLU A 234 -22.10 -7.28 -11.67
CA GLU A 234 -23.52 -7.13 -11.32
C GLU A 234 -23.75 -6.51 -9.94
N ASP A 235 -22.79 -6.58 -9.02
CA ASP A 235 -22.87 -5.93 -7.69
C ASP A 235 -23.06 -4.40 -7.81
N GLY A 236 -22.64 -3.83 -8.92
CA GLY A 236 -22.98 -2.47 -9.33
C GLY A 236 -22.19 -1.35 -8.61
N PRO A 237 -22.67 -0.09 -8.73
CA PRO A 237 -21.95 1.12 -8.34
C PRO A 237 -21.52 1.16 -6.88
N THR A 238 -22.27 0.55 -5.98
CA THR A 238 -21.96 0.52 -4.53
C THR A 238 -20.72 -0.30 -4.20
N HIS A 239 -20.25 -1.15 -5.13
CA HIS A 239 -19.10 -2.04 -4.96
C HIS A 239 -18.00 -1.80 -6.01
N GLN A 240 -18.23 -0.89 -6.97
CA GLN A 240 -17.31 -0.56 -8.06
C GLN A 240 -16.51 0.70 -7.74
N PRO A 241 -15.24 0.61 -7.30
CA PRO A 241 -14.42 1.78 -7.00
C PRO A 241 -14.08 2.54 -8.29
N ILE A 242 -14.18 3.87 -8.25
CA ILE A 242 -13.88 4.76 -9.38
C ILE A 242 -12.75 5.71 -9.02
N GLU A 243 -12.92 6.53 -7.96
CA GLU A 243 -11.96 7.56 -7.51
C GLU A 243 -10.89 7.01 -6.55
N HIS A 244 -11.07 5.82 -6.03
CA HIS A 244 -10.28 5.24 -4.94
C HIS A 244 -8.79 5.10 -5.28
N LEU A 245 -8.44 4.70 -6.53
CA LEU A 245 -7.04 4.64 -6.96
C LEU A 245 -6.38 6.02 -6.90
N ALA A 246 -7.02 7.04 -7.48
CA ALA A 246 -6.51 8.40 -7.45
C ALA A 246 -6.41 8.92 -6.00
N ALA A 247 -7.39 8.59 -5.17
CA ALA A 247 -7.45 8.98 -3.77
C ALA A 247 -6.34 8.35 -2.92
N LEU A 248 -6.00 7.07 -3.15
CA LEU A 248 -4.88 6.41 -2.44
C LEU A 248 -3.52 6.90 -2.96
N ARG A 249 -3.36 7.04 -4.28
CA ARG A 249 -2.14 7.60 -4.90
C ARG A 249 -1.84 9.05 -4.47
N ALA A 250 -2.82 9.76 -3.91
CA ALA A 250 -2.65 11.09 -3.34
C ALA A 250 -2.10 11.09 -1.91
N ILE A 251 -2.02 9.95 -1.23
CA ILE A 251 -1.47 9.85 0.13
C ILE A 251 0.06 9.77 0.04
N PRO A 252 0.81 10.75 0.56
CA PRO A 252 2.27 10.70 0.57
C PRO A 252 2.79 9.43 1.28
N HIS A 253 3.89 8.87 0.78
CA HIS A 253 4.55 7.67 1.34
C HIS A 253 3.76 6.36 1.29
N LEU A 254 2.51 6.35 0.80
CA LEU A 254 1.78 5.12 0.52
C LEU A 254 2.21 4.59 -0.86
N ILE A 255 2.64 3.34 -0.92
CA ILE A 255 2.92 2.66 -2.19
C ILE A 255 1.66 1.93 -2.64
N VAL A 256 1.18 2.22 -3.84
CA VAL A 256 0.00 1.58 -4.43
C VAL A 256 0.43 0.64 -5.54
N PHE A 257 0.09 -0.64 -5.42
CA PHE A 257 0.27 -1.63 -6.49
C PHE A 257 -1.07 -2.03 -7.10
N ARG A 258 -1.14 -2.05 -8.42
CA ARG A 258 -2.25 -2.62 -9.18
C ARG A 258 -1.68 -3.52 -10.29
N PRO A 259 -1.33 -4.79 -9.96
CA PRO A 259 -0.69 -5.72 -10.88
C PRO A 259 -1.61 -6.17 -12.00
N ALA A 260 -1.05 -6.43 -13.19
CA ALA A 260 -1.76 -6.78 -14.40
C ALA A 260 -2.11 -8.27 -14.52
N ASP A 261 -1.26 -9.14 -13.99
CA ASP A 261 -1.43 -10.60 -14.05
C ASP A 261 -0.84 -11.30 -12.83
N ALA A 262 -0.94 -12.63 -12.80
CA ALA A 262 -0.44 -13.43 -11.71
C ALA A 262 1.07 -13.28 -11.48
N ASN A 263 1.88 -13.09 -12.52
CA ASN A 263 3.32 -12.92 -12.38
C ASN A 263 3.69 -11.52 -11.87
N GLU A 264 2.97 -10.48 -12.26
CA GLU A 264 3.13 -9.17 -11.62
C GLU A 264 2.71 -9.19 -10.14
N VAL A 265 1.72 -10.01 -9.75
CA VAL A 265 1.36 -10.21 -8.33
C VAL A 265 2.51 -10.83 -7.56
N VAL A 266 3.21 -11.84 -8.12
CA VAL A 266 4.40 -12.44 -7.48
C VAL A 266 5.47 -11.38 -7.22
N GLU A 267 5.80 -10.60 -8.24
CA GLU A 267 6.85 -9.57 -8.13
C GLU A 267 6.41 -8.41 -7.23
N ALA A 268 5.14 -8.01 -7.24
CA ALA A 268 4.62 -7.04 -6.29
C ALA A 268 4.83 -7.51 -4.83
N TRP A 269 4.52 -8.76 -4.52
CA TRP A 269 4.77 -9.32 -3.19
C TRP A 269 6.26 -9.36 -2.83
N ARG A 270 7.17 -9.66 -3.80
CA ARG A 270 8.62 -9.57 -3.55
C ARG A 270 9.02 -8.17 -3.09
N VAL A 271 8.55 -7.15 -3.79
CA VAL A 271 8.82 -5.75 -3.43
C VAL A 271 8.19 -5.40 -2.09
N ILE A 272 6.91 -5.73 -1.90
CA ILE A 272 6.16 -5.43 -0.67
C ILE A 272 6.89 -5.95 0.56
N MET A 273 7.36 -7.19 0.53
CA MET A 273 8.04 -7.78 1.69
C MET A 273 9.36 -7.08 2.03
N GLN A 274 10.05 -6.51 1.05
CA GLN A 274 11.30 -5.77 1.21
C GLN A 274 11.13 -4.32 1.67
N LEU A 275 9.90 -3.78 1.67
CA LEU A 275 9.64 -2.43 2.18
C LEU A 275 9.63 -2.42 3.72
N HIS A 276 10.43 -1.55 4.33
CA HIS A 276 10.61 -1.48 5.79
C HIS A 276 9.91 -0.28 6.45
N HIS A 277 9.58 0.76 5.66
CA HIS A 277 9.10 2.04 6.16
C HIS A 277 7.84 2.57 5.44
N GLN A 278 7.42 1.93 4.34
CA GLN A 278 6.26 2.38 3.59
C GLN A 278 5.10 1.40 3.76
N PRO A 279 3.89 1.87 4.08
CA PRO A 279 2.70 1.07 3.94
C PRO A 279 2.38 0.84 2.47
N VAL A 280 1.69 -0.25 2.20
CA VAL A 280 1.34 -0.66 0.84
C VAL A 280 -0.16 -0.90 0.73
N ALA A 281 -0.76 -0.43 -0.37
CA ALA A 281 -2.07 -0.84 -0.84
C ALA A 281 -1.91 -1.72 -2.10
N LEU A 282 -2.17 -3.01 -1.96
CA LEU A 282 -2.15 -3.98 -3.06
C LEU A 282 -3.57 -4.16 -3.58
N ILE A 283 -3.82 -3.67 -4.80
CA ILE A 283 -5.14 -3.59 -5.43
C ILE A 283 -5.28 -4.72 -6.46
N LEU A 284 -6.25 -5.58 -6.27
CA LEU A 284 -6.36 -6.87 -6.96
C LEU A 284 -7.71 -7.06 -7.65
N SER A 285 -7.70 -7.60 -8.85
CA SER A 285 -8.92 -7.94 -9.57
C SER A 285 -9.72 -9.07 -8.91
N ARG A 286 -11.06 -8.98 -9.03
CA ARG A 286 -11.97 -10.08 -8.74
C ARG A 286 -12.00 -11.09 -9.89
N GLN A 287 -12.14 -10.59 -11.11
CA GLN A 287 -12.21 -11.36 -12.33
C GLN A 287 -10.86 -11.98 -12.69
N ALA A 288 -10.92 -13.08 -13.44
CA ALA A 288 -9.73 -13.69 -14.00
C ALA A 288 -9.08 -12.77 -15.04
N LEU A 289 -7.77 -12.69 -15.00
CA LEU A 289 -6.94 -11.98 -15.97
C LEU A 289 -6.00 -12.99 -16.61
N PRO A 290 -5.75 -12.89 -17.93
CA PRO A 290 -4.78 -13.75 -18.60
C PRO A 290 -3.41 -13.65 -17.93
N THR A 291 -2.75 -14.77 -17.71
CA THR A 291 -1.34 -14.80 -17.34
C THR A 291 -0.51 -14.73 -18.61
N LEU A 292 0.19 -13.62 -18.80
CA LEU A 292 0.91 -13.33 -20.02
C LEU A 292 2.12 -14.25 -20.23
N ASP A 293 2.39 -14.60 -21.49
CA ASP A 293 3.57 -15.37 -21.88
C ASP A 293 4.82 -14.48 -21.80
N ARG A 294 5.65 -14.71 -20.80
CA ARG A 294 6.89 -13.94 -20.55
C ARG A 294 8.04 -14.35 -21.47
N ALA A 295 7.84 -15.33 -22.35
CA ALA A 295 8.74 -15.57 -23.46
C ALA A 295 8.45 -14.64 -24.66
N LYS A 296 7.19 -14.15 -24.76
CA LYS A 296 6.75 -13.20 -25.79
C LYS A 296 6.83 -11.74 -25.32
N TYR A 297 6.54 -11.50 -24.08
CA TYR A 297 6.52 -10.18 -23.44
C TYR A 297 7.60 -10.07 -22.35
N ALA A 298 7.97 -8.85 -21.99
CA ALA A 298 8.98 -8.62 -20.98
C ALA A 298 8.69 -9.32 -19.64
N PRO A 299 9.72 -9.75 -18.91
CA PRO A 299 9.57 -10.39 -17.61
C PRO A 299 8.90 -9.44 -16.58
N ALA A 300 8.26 -10.03 -15.57
CA ALA A 300 7.49 -9.26 -14.58
C ALA A 300 8.33 -8.54 -13.52
N ASP A 301 9.63 -8.78 -13.47
CA ASP A 301 10.58 -8.13 -12.53
C ASP A 301 10.61 -6.60 -12.68
N GLY A 302 10.18 -6.07 -13.84
CA GLY A 302 9.96 -4.64 -14.05
C GLY A 302 8.98 -4.00 -13.05
N VAL A 303 8.14 -4.78 -12.38
CA VAL A 303 7.27 -4.33 -11.27
C VAL A 303 8.07 -3.65 -10.16
N ALA A 304 9.28 -4.12 -9.89
CA ALA A 304 10.17 -3.51 -8.89
C ALA A 304 10.56 -2.06 -9.23
N LYS A 305 10.44 -1.67 -10.49
CA LYS A 305 10.67 -0.30 -10.96
C LYS A 305 9.39 0.55 -11.02
N GLY A 306 8.25 -0.04 -10.73
CA GLY A 306 6.95 0.62 -10.71
C GLY A 306 6.27 0.77 -12.06
N ALA A 307 7.02 0.81 -13.15
CA ALA A 307 6.54 0.72 -14.54
C ALA A 307 7.64 0.20 -15.45
N TYR A 308 7.26 -0.48 -16.52
CA TYR A 308 8.21 -1.04 -17.50
C TYR A 308 7.56 -1.22 -18.88
N ALA A 309 8.38 -1.25 -19.93
CA ALA A 309 7.93 -1.58 -21.28
C ALA A 309 7.64 -3.10 -21.36
N LEU A 310 6.36 -3.46 -21.31
CA LEU A 310 5.89 -4.84 -21.34
C LEU A 310 5.96 -5.44 -22.76
N ALA A 311 5.57 -4.65 -23.76
CA ALA A 311 5.70 -4.98 -25.18
C ALA A 311 6.21 -3.75 -25.92
N ASP A 312 7.03 -3.95 -26.94
CA ASP A 312 7.68 -2.85 -27.65
C ASP A 312 7.68 -3.04 -29.16
N ALA A 313 7.87 -1.95 -29.89
CA ALA A 313 8.14 -1.99 -31.31
C ALA A 313 9.41 -2.83 -31.59
N SER A 314 9.45 -3.56 -32.72
CA SER A 314 10.55 -4.47 -33.02
C SER A 314 11.93 -3.80 -33.11
N ASP A 315 11.96 -2.50 -33.43
CA ASP A 315 13.17 -1.67 -33.50
C ASP A 315 13.37 -0.80 -32.24
N GLY A 316 12.54 -0.99 -31.20
CA GLY A 316 12.58 -0.20 -29.95
C GLY A 316 12.16 1.27 -30.10
N LYS A 317 11.59 1.65 -31.26
CA LYS A 317 11.19 3.03 -31.57
C LYS A 317 9.68 3.11 -31.77
N PRO A 318 8.90 3.18 -30.69
CA PRO A 318 7.45 3.28 -30.80
C PRO A 318 7.03 4.65 -31.32
N GLU A 319 5.89 4.67 -32.02
CA GLU A 319 5.19 5.88 -32.46
C GLU A 319 4.07 6.28 -31.49
N VAL A 320 3.55 5.29 -30.73
CA VAL A 320 2.49 5.50 -29.74
C VAL A 320 2.72 4.67 -28.48
N LEU A 321 2.41 5.23 -27.31
CA LEU A 321 2.48 4.54 -26.02
C LEU A 321 1.07 4.21 -25.52
N LEU A 322 0.85 2.96 -25.14
CA LEU A 322 -0.33 2.48 -24.43
C LEU A 322 0.05 2.24 -22.96
N LEU A 323 -0.47 3.06 -22.06
CA LEU A 323 -0.12 3.06 -20.65
C LEU A 323 -1.29 2.48 -19.84
N ALA A 324 -1.06 1.46 -19.02
CA ALA A 324 -2.13 0.85 -18.23
C ALA A 324 -1.63 0.28 -16.91
N SER A 325 -2.53 0.04 -15.97
CA SER A 325 -2.30 -0.76 -14.77
C SER A 325 -3.40 -1.82 -14.62
N GLY A 326 -3.14 -2.88 -13.87
CA GLY A 326 -4.14 -3.89 -13.56
C GLY A 326 -4.76 -4.55 -14.79
N SER A 327 -6.06 -4.81 -14.72
CA SER A 327 -6.81 -5.55 -15.73
C SER A 327 -6.76 -4.94 -17.15
N GLU A 328 -6.49 -3.67 -17.28
CA GLU A 328 -6.48 -2.97 -18.56
C GLU A 328 -5.20 -3.20 -19.38
N VAL A 329 -4.15 -3.71 -18.73
CA VAL A 329 -2.89 -4.07 -19.42
C VAL A 329 -3.14 -5.15 -20.47
N SER A 330 -3.97 -6.17 -20.19
CA SER A 330 -4.31 -7.20 -21.16
C SER A 330 -5.03 -6.62 -22.39
N LEU A 331 -5.94 -5.65 -22.18
CA LEU A 331 -6.60 -4.95 -23.30
C LEU A 331 -5.61 -4.13 -24.14
N CYS A 332 -4.62 -3.51 -23.50
CA CYS A 332 -3.55 -2.81 -24.19
C CYS A 332 -2.64 -3.77 -24.97
N VAL A 333 -2.39 -4.98 -24.46
CA VAL A 333 -1.63 -6.02 -25.17
C VAL A 333 -2.40 -6.47 -26.42
N ASP A 334 -3.69 -6.72 -26.32
CA ASP A 334 -4.52 -7.10 -27.48
C ASP A 334 -4.57 -5.96 -28.51
N ALA A 335 -4.70 -4.71 -28.08
CA ALA A 335 -4.65 -3.53 -28.95
C ALA A 335 -3.26 -3.37 -29.61
N TYR A 336 -2.17 -3.65 -28.89
CA TYR A 336 -0.82 -3.66 -29.43
C TYR A 336 -0.66 -4.69 -30.55
N GLU A 337 -1.15 -5.92 -30.37
CA GLU A 337 -1.07 -6.95 -31.41
C GLU A 337 -1.86 -6.54 -32.66
N GLN A 338 -3.02 -5.90 -32.50
CA GLN A 338 -3.79 -5.37 -33.62
C GLN A 338 -3.04 -4.23 -34.33
N LEU A 339 -2.55 -3.22 -33.61
CA LEU A 339 -1.77 -2.11 -34.16
C LEU A 339 -0.53 -2.62 -34.93
N LYS A 340 0.18 -3.59 -34.33
CA LYS A 340 1.34 -4.23 -34.94
C LYS A 340 0.99 -4.92 -36.27
N SER A 341 -0.16 -5.60 -36.36
CA SER A 341 -0.61 -6.23 -37.59
C SER A 341 -0.94 -5.21 -38.72
N GLU A 342 -1.23 -3.97 -38.33
CA GLU A 342 -1.48 -2.82 -39.19
C GLU A 342 -0.20 -2.03 -39.55
N GLY A 343 0.97 -2.45 -39.02
CA GLY A 343 2.26 -1.79 -39.23
C GLY A 343 2.51 -0.58 -38.33
N ILE A 344 1.65 -0.33 -37.35
CA ILE A 344 1.82 0.77 -36.40
C ILE A 344 2.73 0.31 -35.25
N LYS A 345 3.77 1.08 -34.95
CA LYS A 345 4.76 0.80 -33.92
C LYS A 345 4.27 1.28 -32.56
N ALA A 346 3.68 0.40 -31.79
CA ALA A 346 3.20 0.69 -30.44
C ALA A 346 4.13 0.13 -29.35
N ARG A 347 4.09 0.72 -28.17
CA ARG A 347 4.66 0.17 -26.93
C ARG A 347 3.55 0.08 -25.89
N VAL A 348 3.47 -1.07 -25.21
CA VAL A 348 2.66 -1.21 -23.99
C VAL A 348 3.55 -0.99 -22.77
N VAL A 349 3.16 -0.09 -21.90
CA VAL A 349 3.79 0.15 -20.60
C VAL A 349 2.85 -0.33 -19.51
N SER A 350 3.25 -1.38 -18.79
CA SER A 350 2.61 -1.74 -17.53
C SER A 350 3.09 -0.79 -16.44
N MET A 351 2.14 -0.21 -15.69
CA MET A 351 2.39 0.78 -14.63
C MET A 351 1.79 0.33 -13.29
N PRO A 352 2.25 -0.79 -12.72
CA PRO A 352 1.67 -1.33 -11.49
C PRO A 352 1.84 -0.42 -10.27
N SER A 353 2.86 0.45 -10.20
CA SER A 353 3.04 1.41 -9.10
C SER A 353 3.64 2.72 -9.60
N TRP A 354 2.85 3.79 -9.51
CA TRP A 354 3.31 5.11 -9.93
C TRP A 354 4.40 5.67 -9.02
N GLU A 355 4.27 5.43 -7.72
CA GLU A 355 5.17 5.95 -6.69
C GLU A 355 6.58 5.38 -6.88
N LEU A 356 6.71 4.09 -7.14
CA LEU A 356 8.00 3.46 -7.41
C LEU A 356 8.60 3.91 -8.75
N PHE A 357 7.77 4.11 -9.78
CA PHE A 357 8.24 4.62 -11.07
C PHE A 357 8.79 6.04 -10.95
N GLU A 358 8.14 6.90 -10.19
CA GLU A 358 8.60 8.28 -9.98
C GLU A 358 9.90 8.37 -9.17
N GLN A 359 10.21 7.37 -8.37
CA GLN A 359 11.48 7.24 -7.65
C GLN A 359 12.66 6.81 -8.54
N GLN A 360 12.40 6.32 -9.75
CA GLN A 360 13.48 5.91 -10.66
C GLN A 360 14.24 7.10 -11.23
N SER A 361 15.48 6.83 -11.70
CA SER A 361 16.27 7.84 -12.40
C SER A 361 15.53 8.38 -13.63
N GLN A 362 15.86 9.60 -14.03
CA GLN A 362 15.26 10.20 -15.23
C GLN A 362 15.53 9.35 -16.46
N ASP A 363 16.74 8.81 -16.62
CA ASP A 363 17.12 7.96 -17.76
C ASP A 363 16.24 6.71 -17.84
N TYR A 364 15.94 6.07 -16.68
CA TYR A 364 15.03 4.93 -16.67
C TYR A 364 13.61 5.33 -17.05
N ARG A 365 13.09 6.41 -16.46
CA ARG A 365 11.76 6.91 -16.79
C ARG A 365 11.63 7.26 -18.28
N ASP A 366 12.64 7.86 -18.86
CA ASP A 366 12.70 8.23 -20.28
C ASP A 366 12.86 6.99 -21.16
N SER A 367 13.55 5.95 -20.74
CA SER A 367 13.64 4.68 -21.46
C SER A 367 12.29 3.98 -21.56
N VAL A 368 11.49 4.02 -20.51
CA VAL A 368 10.13 3.42 -20.47
C VAL A 368 9.13 4.29 -21.22
N ARG A 369 9.17 5.60 -21.01
CA ARG A 369 8.26 6.60 -21.57
C ARG A 369 9.05 7.71 -22.26
N PRO A 370 9.59 7.47 -23.47
CA PRO A 370 10.43 8.44 -24.16
C PRO A 370 9.74 9.81 -24.27
N PRO A 371 10.40 10.90 -23.90
CA PRO A 371 9.80 12.24 -23.90
C PRO A 371 9.40 12.71 -25.32
N GLY A 372 10.13 12.28 -26.35
CA GLY A 372 9.83 12.59 -27.75
C GLY A 372 8.57 11.91 -28.30
N ILE A 373 8.01 10.91 -27.62
CA ILE A 373 6.78 10.27 -28.06
C ILE A 373 5.61 10.96 -27.35
N THR A 374 4.88 11.81 -28.08
CA THR A 374 3.75 12.60 -27.58
C THR A 374 2.42 11.88 -27.77
N ALA A 375 2.32 10.97 -28.73
CA ALA A 375 1.15 10.13 -28.95
C ALA A 375 1.03 9.09 -27.80
N ARG A 376 0.14 9.36 -26.86
CA ARG A 376 -0.02 8.54 -25.63
C ARG A 376 -1.48 8.31 -25.31
N VAL A 377 -1.79 7.07 -24.94
CA VAL A 377 -3.12 6.66 -24.48
C VAL A 377 -2.97 5.98 -23.13
N SER A 378 -3.69 6.44 -22.11
CA SER A 378 -3.84 5.68 -20.86
C SER A 378 -5.17 4.96 -20.80
N VAL A 379 -5.17 3.77 -20.19
CA VAL A 379 -6.36 2.92 -20.04
C VAL A 379 -6.42 2.41 -18.59
N GLU A 380 -7.42 2.85 -17.84
CA GLU A 380 -7.63 2.39 -16.46
C GLU A 380 -9.10 2.48 -16.08
N GLN A 381 -9.69 1.37 -15.62
CA GLN A 381 -11.10 1.29 -15.18
C GLN A 381 -11.32 2.01 -13.83
N ALA A 382 -10.83 3.24 -13.76
CA ALA A 382 -10.91 4.15 -12.62
C ALA A 382 -10.98 5.60 -13.13
N SER A 383 -11.03 6.56 -12.21
CA SER A 383 -10.93 7.98 -12.54
C SER A 383 -9.66 8.29 -13.32
N THR A 384 -9.77 9.14 -14.34
CA THR A 384 -8.61 9.61 -15.12
C THR A 384 -7.72 10.60 -14.37
N PHE A 385 -8.08 10.96 -13.13
CA PHE A 385 -7.33 11.91 -12.32
C PHE A 385 -5.90 11.45 -12.08
N GLY A 386 -4.94 12.32 -12.38
CA GLY A 386 -3.51 12.06 -12.26
C GLY A 386 -2.84 11.50 -13.51
N TRP A 387 -3.56 10.90 -14.46
CA TRP A 387 -2.97 10.32 -15.68
C TRP A 387 -2.32 11.35 -16.61
N ALA A 388 -2.73 12.63 -16.53
CA ALA A 388 -2.12 13.68 -17.35
C ALA A 388 -0.61 13.85 -17.13
N ARG A 389 -0.09 13.48 -15.94
CA ARG A 389 1.36 13.48 -15.66
C ARG A 389 2.15 12.50 -16.54
N PHE A 390 1.50 11.45 -17.03
CA PHE A 390 2.11 10.43 -17.87
C PHE A 390 1.74 10.57 -19.34
N THR A 391 0.48 10.94 -19.65
CA THR A 391 0.02 11.11 -21.02
C THR A 391 0.36 12.48 -21.62
N GLY A 392 0.64 13.48 -20.79
CA GLY A 392 0.61 14.88 -21.17
C GLY A 392 -0.83 15.40 -21.29
N LEU A 393 -1.00 16.71 -21.52
CA LEU A 393 -2.32 17.35 -21.61
C LEU A 393 -3.10 16.87 -22.84
N GLU A 394 -2.41 16.66 -23.95
CA GLU A 394 -2.98 16.27 -25.24
C GLU A 394 -3.19 14.75 -25.36
N GLY A 395 -2.56 13.94 -24.52
CA GLY A 395 -2.72 12.48 -24.54
C GLY A 395 -4.15 12.06 -24.21
N GLU A 396 -4.61 10.97 -24.81
CA GLU A 396 -5.96 10.45 -24.59
C GLU A 396 -6.02 9.57 -23.35
N ARG A 397 -7.09 9.67 -22.59
CA ARG A 397 -7.28 8.95 -21.34
C ARG A 397 -8.63 8.23 -21.37
N ILE A 398 -8.57 6.89 -21.51
CA ILE A 398 -9.74 6.01 -21.43
C ILE A 398 -9.89 5.63 -19.96
N GLY A 399 -10.91 6.16 -19.31
CA GLY A 399 -11.19 5.96 -17.88
C GLY A 399 -12.63 6.32 -17.55
N MET A 400 -12.98 6.11 -16.29
CA MET A 400 -14.31 6.39 -15.78
C MET A 400 -14.51 7.90 -15.54
N LYS A 401 -15.65 8.40 -16.01
CA LYS A 401 -16.09 9.79 -15.80
C LYS A 401 -17.40 9.86 -15.01
N THR A 402 -17.99 8.71 -14.73
CA THR A 402 -19.24 8.54 -13.98
C THR A 402 -19.08 7.32 -13.07
N PHE A 403 -20.01 7.11 -12.16
CA PHE A 403 -20.10 5.84 -11.45
C PHE A 403 -20.38 4.70 -12.42
N GLY A 404 -20.09 3.47 -11.97
CA GLY A 404 -20.32 2.26 -12.74
C GLY A 404 -21.80 1.92 -12.93
N ALA A 405 -22.09 0.68 -13.26
CA ALA A 405 -23.46 0.19 -13.44
C ALA A 405 -23.51 -1.31 -13.08
N SER A 406 -24.73 -1.81 -12.82
CA SER A 406 -24.94 -3.24 -12.57
C SER A 406 -25.18 -3.95 -13.90
N ALA A 407 -24.20 -4.71 -14.37
CA ALA A 407 -24.26 -5.56 -15.56
C ALA A 407 -23.04 -6.50 -15.61
N PRO A 408 -23.04 -7.55 -16.47
CA PRO A 408 -21.85 -8.34 -16.73
C PRO A 408 -20.67 -7.49 -17.23
N LEU A 409 -19.44 -7.85 -16.83
CA LEU A 409 -18.23 -7.07 -17.12
C LEU A 409 -18.09 -6.68 -18.60
N LYS A 410 -18.34 -7.60 -19.54
CA LYS A 410 -18.20 -7.33 -20.98
C LYS A 410 -19.13 -6.21 -21.46
N GLU A 411 -20.35 -6.16 -20.91
CA GLU A 411 -21.31 -5.10 -21.22
C GLU A 411 -20.86 -3.76 -20.62
N LEU A 412 -20.30 -3.78 -19.41
CA LEU A 412 -19.74 -2.59 -18.79
C LEU A 412 -18.52 -2.07 -19.55
N GLN A 413 -17.62 -2.95 -19.96
CA GLN A 413 -16.46 -2.57 -20.76
C GLN A 413 -16.89 -1.91 -22.07
N LYS A 414 -17.86 -2.50 -22.77
CA LYS A 414 -18.42 -1.92 -24.01
C LYS A 414 -19.08 -0.55 -23.74
N LYS A 415 -19.91 -0.46 -22.70
CA LYS A 415 -20.61 0.76 -22.31
C LYS A 415 -19.65 1.91 -22.01
N PHE A 416 -18.58 1.65 -21.30
CA PHE A 416 -17.63 2.67 -20.85
C PHE A 416 -16.39 2.82 -21.74
N GLY A 417 -16.34 2.08 -22.88
CA GLY A 417 -15.30 2.23 -23.91
C GLY A 417 -13.99 1.49 -23.63
N PHE A 418 -13.98 0.54 -22.70
CA PHE A 418 -12.81 -0.31 -22.42
C PHE A 418 -12.77 -1.51 -23.36
N THR A 419 -12.59 -1.24 -24.66
CA THR A 419 -12.52 -2.25 -25.70
C THR A 419 -11.22 -2.11 -26.50
N VAL A 420 -10.77 -3.21 -27.10
CA VAL A 420 -9.58 -3.22 -27.97
C VAL A 420 -9.75 -2.20 -29.10
N ASP A 421 -10.90 -2.20 -29.79
CA ASP A 421 -11.20 -1.25 -30.86
C ASP A 421 -11.17 0.20 -30.39
N GLY A 422 -11.67 0.47 -29.17
CA GLY A 422 -11.63 1.79 -28.56
C GLY A 422 -10.20 2.28 -28.32
N ILE A 423 -9.33 1.39 -27.84
CA ILE A 423 -7.90 1.69 -27.59
C ILE A 423 -7.17 1.93 -28.91
N VAL A 424 -7.39 1.06 -29.92
CA VAL A 424 -6.81 1.22 -31.27
C VAL A 424 -7.26 2.52 -31.91
N ALA A 425 -8.55 2.86 -31.82
CA ALA A 425 -9.06 4.12 -32.33
C ALA A 425 -8.43 5.33 -31.63
N ALA A 426 -8.23 5.26 -30.32
CA ALA A 426 -7.55 6.31 -29.55
C ALA A 426 -6.09 6.46 -29.98
N ALA A 427 -5.35 5.37 -30.14
CA ALA A 427 -3.97 5.37 -30.64
C ALA A 427 -3.88 6.04 -32.03
N ARG A 428 -4.78 5.69 -32.95
CA ARG A 428 -4.83 6.30 -34.28
C ARG A 428 -5.16 7.80 -34.25
N ARG A 429 -6.03 8.25 -33.33
CA ARG A 429 -6.30 9.68 -33.15
C ARG A 429 -5.06 10.42 -32.67
N GLN A 430 -4.31 9.83 -31.75
CA GLN A 430 -3.09 10.44 -31.23
C GLN A 430 -2.02 10.59 -32.33
N LEU A 431 -1.86 9.61 -33.20
CA LEU A 431 -0.91 9.61 -34.33
C LEU A 431 -1.26 10.63 -35.42
N ARG A 432 -2.54 11.04 -35.58
CA ARG A 432 -2.99 11.98 -36.60
C ARG A 432 -2.90 13.45 -36.13
N ARG A 433 -2.47 13.69 -34.91
CA ARG A 433 -2.31 15.05 -34.35
C ARG A 433 -0.94 15.67 -34.64
N GLU A 434 -0.06 14.91 -35.30
CA GLU A 434 1.17 15.43 -35.88
C GLU A 434 0.86 15.94 -37.33
#